data_c568458936285fd07e8e120e1af82128
#
_entry.id   c568458936285fd07e8e120e1af82128
#
_cell.length_a   1.000
_cell.length_b   1.000
_cell.length_c   1.000
_cell.angle_alpha   90.00
_cell.angle_beta   90.00
_cell.angle_gamma   90.00
#
_symmetry.space_group_name_H-M   'P 1'
#
loop_
_entity.id
_entity.type
_entity.pdbx_description
1 polymer ?
#
loop_
_entity_poly.entity_id
_entity_poly.type
_entity_poly.pdbx_seq_one_letter_code
_entity_poly.pdbx_strand_id
1 'polypeptide(L)'
;RADENYHVMRRLHETEMDPTIREIISEEDYVFVVPEQSDEWKEIARSFNGYLSEGSELDIRTQPPLENDRIVIYLGVQPEFLSHLKLNGNIKVNDEILDASEHCLVWAYKNSDDNPGLVIYSSNSRELIPIARKLPHYGKYGYLVFNHGQNIIKGNHESIESPLVWQK
;
A
#
# COMPACT_ATOMS: atom_id res chain seq x y z
N ARG A 1 -8.80 35.27 11.25
CA ARG A 1 -7.76 34.54 11.77
C ARG A 1 -8.10 33.13 12.06
N ALA A 2 -9.26 32.85 12.63
CA ALA A 2 -9.67 31.49 12.87
C ALA A 2 -9.65 30.71 11.55
N ASP A 3 -10.06 31.36 10.47
CA ASP A 3 -10.08 30.70 9.18
C ASP A 3 -8.68 30.35 8.72
N GLU A 4 -7.76 31.28 8.91
CA GLU A 4 -6.39 31.00 8.51
C GLU A 4 -5.79 29.91 9.33
N ASN A 5 -6.06 29.91 10.62
CA ASN A 5 -5.55 28.87 11.47
C ASN A 5 -6.12 27.51 11.07
N TYR A 6 -7.39 27.50 10.73
CA TYR A 6 -8.02 26.27 10.32
C TYR A 6 -7.39 25.72 9.04
N HIS A 7 -7.11 26.60 8.09
CA HIS A 7 -6.50 26.15 6.85
C HIS A 7 -5.10 25.62 7.07
N VAL A 8 -4.34 26.28 7.93
CA VAL A 8 -3.00 25.80 8.24
C VAL A 8 -3.05 24.44 8.90
N MET A 9 -3.96 24.30 9.85
CA MET A 9 -4.09 23.02 10.53
C MET A 9 -4.49 21.90 9.59
N ARG A 10 -5.41 22.20 8.68
CA ARG A 10 -5.82 21.18 7.73
C ARG A 10 -4.67 20.77 6.83
N ARG A 11 -3.87 21.73 6.42
CA ARG A 11 -2.75 21.43 5.54
C ARG A 11 -1.73 20.56 6.23
N LEU A 12 -1.44 20.87 7.48
CA LEU A 12 -0.51 20.05 8.24
C LEU A 12 -1.07 18.66 8.44
N HIS A 13 -2.35 18.58 8.73
CA HIS A 13 -3.00 17.29 8.93
C HIS A 13 -2.91 16.44 7.67
N GLU A 14 -3.15 17.05 6.51
CA GLU A 14 -3.08 16.32 5.26
C GLU A 14 -1.69 15.81 4.97
N THR A 15 -0.68 16.59 5.28
CA THR A 15 0.69 16.15 5.01
C THR A 15 1.11 15.04 5.96
N GLU A 16 0.48 14.96 7.13
CA GLU A 16 0.83 13.91 8.09
C GLU A 16 0.06 12.62 7.87
N MET A 17 -0.98 12.67 7.07
CA MET A 17 -1.80 11.48 6.85
C MET A 17 -1.20 10.62 5.77
N ASP A 18 -1.42 9.31 5.90
CA ASP A 18 -1.00 8.39 4.87
C ASP A 18 -1.85 8.60 3.62
N PRO A 19 -1.29 8.38 2.46
CA PRO A 19 -2.00 8.61 1.21
C PRO A 19 -3.05 7.54 0.94
N THR A 20 -3.92 7.84 -0.01
CA THR A 20 -4.82 6.82 -0.53
C THR A 20 -4.13 6.08 -1.66
N ILE A 21 -4.69 4.93 -2.00
CA ILE A 21 -4.15 4.12 -3.09
C ILE A 21 -4.15 4.92 -4.38
N ARG A 22 -5.21 5.69 -4.63
CA ARG A 22 -5.30 6.47 -5.87
C ARG A 22 -4.17 7.50 -5.99
N GLU A 23 -3.81 8.12 -4.88
CA GLU A 23 -2.74 9.11 -4.91
C GLU A 23 -1.42 8.49 -5.33
N ILE A 24 -1.23 7.23 -4.96
CA ILE A 24 0.00 6.53 -5.29
C ILE A 24 -0.01 6.08 -6.75
N ILE A 25 -1.07 5.41 -7.17
CA ILE A 25 -1.08 4.83 -8.51
C ILE A 25 -1.20 5.88 -9.60
N SER A 26 -1.63 7.10 -9.26
CA SER A 26 -1.74 8.16 -10.26
C SER A 26 -0.39 8.73 -10.69
N GLU A 27 0.68 8.42 -9.96
CA GLU A 27 2.00 8.94 -10.31
C GLU A 27 2.63 8.26 -11.51
N GLU A 28 2.27 7.02 -11.76
CA GLU A 28 2.68 6.29 -12.98
C GLU A 28 4.17 6.02 -13.14
N ASP A 29 4.97 6.25 -12.12
CA ASP A 29 6.40 5.94 -12.20
C ASP A 29 6.78 5.14 -10.96
N TYR A 30 6.70 3.81 -11.09
CA TYR A 30 6.90 2.93 -9.95
C TYR A 30 8.12 2.08 -10.07
N VAL A 31 8.68 1.70 -8.92
CA VAL A 31 9.64 0.62 -8.81
C VAL A 31 8.94 -0.49 -8.03
N PHE A 32 8.94 -1.69 -8.61
CA PHE A 32 8.38 -2.84 -7.92
C PHE A 32 9.50 -3.59 -7.21
N VAL A 33 9.32 -3.83 -5.91
CA VAL A 33 10.28 -4.60 -5.12
C VAL A 33 9.64 -5.96 -4.85
N VAL A 34 10.31 -7.01 -5.29
CA VAL A 34 9.81 -8.38 -5.20
C VAL A 34 10.79 -9.22 -4.40
N PRO A 35 10.34 -10.40 -3.90
CA PRO A 35 11.25 -11.24 -3.11
C PRO A 35 12.42 -11.79 -3.90
N GLU A 36 12.22 -12.06 -5.18
CA GLU A 36 13.27 -12.62 -6.02
C GLU A 36 12.97 -12.33 -7.49
N GLN A 37 13.98 -12.41 -8.32
CA GLN A 37 13.85 -12.14 -9.76
C GLN A 37 13.47 -13.43 -10.50
N SER A 38 12.35 -14.01 -10.12
CA SER A 38 11.84 -15.21 -10.78
C SER A 38 10.81 -14.84 -11.82
N ASP A 39 10.52 -15.79 -12.72
CA ASP A 39 9.51 -15.55 -13.73
C ASP A 39 8.14 -15.29 -13.10
N GLU A 40 7.85 -16.00 -12.02
CA GLU A 40 6.57 -15.82 -11.33
C GLU A 40 6.39 -14.38 -10.84
N TRP A 41 7.40 -13.85 -10.15
CA TRP A 41 7.30 -12.49 -9.63
C TRP A 41 7.35 -11.43 -10.73
N LYS A 42 8.09 -11.72 -11.80
CA LYS A 42 8.10 -10.79 -12.93
C LYS A 42 6.75 -10.71 -13.61
N GLU A 43 6.04 -11.84 -13.72
CA GLU A 43 4.71 -11.85 -14.30
C GLU A 43 3.72 -11.10 -13.41
N ILE A 44 3.83 -11.28 -12.10
CA ILE A 44 2.96 -10.58 -11.17
C ILE A 44 3.20 -9.07 -11.28
N ALA A 45 4.46 -8.65 -11.27
CA ALA A 45 4.79 -7.23 -11.38
C ALA A 45 4.32 -6.66 -12.71
N ARG A 46 4.48 -7.42 -13.78
CA ARG A 46 4.03 -6.96 -15.10
C ARG A 46 2.53 -6.77 -15.12
N SER A 47 1.80 -7.66 -14.47
CA SER A 47 0.36 -7.55 -14.39
C SER A 47 -0.06 -6.28 -13.65
N PHE A 48 0.58 -6.01 -12.51
CA PHE A 48 0.29 -4.78 -11.76
C PHE A 48 0.64 -3.54 -12.58
N ASN A 49 1.80 -3.57 -13.22
CA ASN A 49 2.21 -2.42 -14.03
C ASN A 49 1.20 -2.15 -15.15
N GLY A 50 0.66 -3.20 -15.73
CA GLY A 50 -0.30 -3.04 -16.82
C GLY A 50 -1.63 -2.46 -16.37
N TYR A 51 -2.06 -2.75 -15.16
CA TYR A 51 -3.33 -2.24 -14.67
C TYR A 51 -3.21 -0.90 -13.97
N LEU A 52 -2.06 -0.61 -13.39
CA LEU A 52 -1.88 0.62 -12.63
C LEU A 52 -1.30 1.76 -13.44
N SER A 53 -0.57 1.44 -14.50
CA SER A 53 0.16 2.43 -15.26
C SER A 53 0.00 2.15 -16.74
N GLU A 54 -0.33 3.16 -17.51
CA GLU A 54 -0.55 2.97 -18.94
C GLU A 54 0.75 3.17 -19.70
N GLY A 55 1.45 2.09 -19.95
CA GLY A 55 2.60 2.15 -20.81
C GLY A 55 3.91 2.54 -20.16
N SER A 56 3.94 2.62 -18.84
CA SER A 56 5.21 2.90 -18.16
C SER A 56 6.16 1.72 -18.30
N GLU A 57 7.45 2.03 -18.29
CA GLU A 57 8.47 1.01 -18.34
C GLU A 57 8.50 0.23 -17.05
N LEU A 58 8.61 -1.08 -17.16
CA LEU A 58 8.61 -1.95 -15.99
C LEU A 58 9.97 -1.95 -15.33
N ASP A 59 10.01 -1.61 -14.04
CA ASP A 59 11.24 -1.61 -13.24
C ASP A 59 11.02 -2.52 -12.05
N ILE A 60 11.71 -3.67 -12.02
CA ILE A 60 11.57 -4.68 -10.98
C ILE A 60 12.90 -4.85 -10.29
N ARG A 61 12.90 -4.77 -8.97
CA ARG A 61 14.12 -4.93 -8.16
C ARG A 61 13.84 -5.80 -6.96
N THR A 62 14.91 -6.28 -6.32
CA THR A 62 14.76 -7.03 -5.06
C THR A 62 15.08 -6.17 -3.86
N GLN A 63 15.60 -4.95 -4.08
CA GLN A 63 15.88 -3.99 -3.03
C GLN A 63 15.31 -2.65 -3.45
N PRO A 64 14.84 -1.84 -2.51
CA PRO A 64 14.35 -0.51 -2.87
C PRO A 64 15.47 0.37 -3.39
N PRO A 65 15.17 1.34 -4.25
CA PRO A 65 16.19 2.24 -4.75
C PRO A 65 16.74 3.13 -3.64
N LEU A 66 17.98 3.56 -3.79
CA LEU A 66 18.59 4.44 -2.81
C LEU A 66 18.01 5.85 -2.88
N GLU A 67 17.65 6.29 -4.08
CA GLU A 67 16.99 7.56 -4.25
C GLU A 67 15.54 7.46 -3.79
N ASN A 68 15.03 8.51 -3.20
CA ASN A 68 13.68 8.51 -2.65
C ASN A 68 12.70 9.32 -3.46
N ASP A 69 12.96 9.48 -4.75
CA ASP A 69 12.08 10.30 -5.59
C ASP A 69 11.10 9.49 -6.42
N ARG A 70 11.06 8.18 -6.22
CA ARG A 70 10.15 7.32 -6.97
C ARG A 70 9.23 6.58 -6.03
N ILE A 71 8.06 6.25 -6.53
CA ILE A 71 7.10 5.44 -5.79
C ILE A 71 7.60 4.01 -5.75
N VAL A 72 7.63 3.41 -4.56
CA VAL A 72 8.02 2.01 -4.41
C VAL A 72 6.79 1.19 -4.07
N ILE A 73 6.55 0.15 -4.87
CA ILE A 73 5.46 -0.77 -4.63
C ILE A 73 6.07 -2.12 -4.25
N TYR A 74 5.85 -2.54 -3.03
CA TYR A 74 6.35 -3.83 -2.55
C TYR A 74 5.35 -4.92 -2.90
N LEU A 75 5.80 -5.95 -3.61
CA LEU A 75 4.95 -7.08 -3.99
C LEU A 75 5.47 -8.33 -3.29
N GLY A 76 4.70 -8.85 -2.36
CA GLY A 76 5.09 -10.06 -1.66
C GLY A 76 6.19 -9.88 -0.64
N VAL A 77 6.63 -8.64 -0.43
CA VAL A 77 7.66 -8.28 0.54
C VAL A 77 7.09 -7.20 1.44
N GLN A 78 7.44 -7.23 2.71
CA GLN A 78 7.00 -6.20 3.64
C GLN A 78 8.22 -5.48 4.16
N PRO A 79 8.31 -4.15 3.98
CA PRO A 79 9.47 -3.40 4.49
C PRO A 79 9.50 -3.42 6.01
N GLU A 80 10.69 -3.26 6.58
CA GLU A 80 10.87 -3.36 8.01
C GLU A 80 10.06 -2.34 8.79
N PHE A 81 9.91 -1.14 8.24
CA PHE A 81 9.18 -0.11 8.97
C PHE A 81 7.69 -0.41 9.07
N LEU A 82 7.21 -1.44 8.39
CA LEU A 82 5.82 -1.88 8.49
C LEU A 82 5.72 -3.27 9.09
N SER A 83 6.76 -3.71 9.79
CA SER A 83 6.76 -5.06 10.35
C SER A 83 5.65 -5.27 11.38
N HIS A 84 5.11 -4.20 11.93
CA HIS A 84 4.00 -4.33 12.87
C HIS A 84 2.73 -4.87 12.23
N LEU A 85 2.66 -4.89 10.91
CA LEU A 85 1.52 -5.45 10.19
C LEU A 85 1.66 -6.95 9.98
N LYS A 86 2.81 -7.51 10.33
CA LYS A 86 3.10 -8.91 10.12
C LYS A 86 3.38 -9.57 11.46
N LEU A 87 2.73 -10.70 11.71
CA LEU A 87 2.87 -11.37 12.99
C LEU A 87 2.93 -12.88 12.78
N ASN A 88 4.15 -13.44 12.77
CA ASN A 88 4.36 -14.88 12.69
C ASN A 88 3.59 -15.54 11.56
N GLY A 89 3.69 -15.01 10.35
CA GLY A 89 3.00 -15.58 9.22
C GLY A 89 1.57 -15.12 9.07
N ASN A 90 1.16 -14.16 9.88
CA ASN A 90 -0.18 -13.59 9.82
C ASN A 90 -0.10 -12.12 9.44
N ILE A 91 -1.24 -11.58 9.08
CA ILE A 91 -1.39 -10.15 8.81
C ILE A 91 -2.26 -9.57 9.93
N LYS A 92 -1.80 -8.47 10.51
CA LYS A 92 -2.57 -7.81 11.58
C LYS A 92 -3.09 -6.47 11.08
N VAL A 93 -4.41 -6.33 11.03
CA VAL A 93 -5.04 -5.09 10.59
C VAL A 93 -6.24 -4.84 11.50
N ASN A 94 -6.31 -3.64 12.10
CA ASN A 94 -7.45 -3.25 12.93
C ASN A 94 -7.77 -4.26 14.01
N ASP A 95 -6.73 -4.81 14.65
CA ASP A 95 -6.87 -5.79 15.73
C ASP A 95 -7.34 -7.16 15.25
N GLU A 96 -7.45 -7.35 13.96
CA GLU A 96 -7.74 -8.67 13.41
C GLU A 96 -6.44 -9.31 12.96
N ILE A 97 -6.32 -10.59 13.21
CA ILE A 97 -5.15 -11.37 12.79
C ILE A 97 -5.61 -12.37 11.76
N LEU A 98 -5.02 -12.28 10.56
CA LEU A 98 -5.45 -13.07 9.41
C LEU A 98 -4.28 -13.87 8.87
N ASP A 99 -4.58 -15.06 8.37
CA ASP A 99 -3.55 -15.95 7.81
C ASP A 99 -3.01 -15.34 6.52
N ALA A 100 -1.73 -15.03 6.49
CA ALA A 100 -1.11 -14.37 5.34
C ALA A 100 -1.09 -15.25 4.10
N SER A 101 -1.26 -16.56 4.25
CA SER A 101 -1.28 -17.46 3.10
C SER A 101 -2.62 -17.48 2.39
N GLU A 102 -3.67 -16.95 3.02
CA GLU A 102 -5.01 -16.92 2.44
C GLU A 102 -5.52 -15.50 2.24
N HIS A 103 -4.73 -14.51 2.61
CA HIS A 103 -5.14 -13.11 2.55
C HIS A 103 -4.07 -12.28 1.88
N CYS A 104 -4.49 -11.18 1.25
CA CYS A 104 -3.58 -10.22 0.68
C CYS A 104 -3.86 -8.86 1.29
N LEU A 105 -2.82 -8.25 1.84
CA LEU A 105 -2.89 -6.92 2.42
C LEU A 105 -2.43 -5.90 1.41
N VAL A 106 -3.19 -4.82 1.25
CA VAL A 106 -2.77 -3.65 0.48
C VAL A 106 -2.73 -2.49 1.45
N TRP A 107 -1.57 -1.84 1.53
CA TRP A 107 -1.36 -0.79 2.51
C TRP A 107 -0.62 0.38 1.88
N ALA A 108 -1.28 1.53 1.83
CA ALA A 108 -0.65 2.76 1.35
C ALA A 108 0.09 3.40 2.52
N TYR A 109 1.30 3.92 2.26
CA TYR A 109 2.14 4.44 3.34
C TYR A 109 2.93 5.66 2.87
N LYS A 110 3.50 6.36 3.84
CA LYS A 110 4.57 7.32 3.62
C LYS A 110 5.75 6.89 4.46
N ASN A 111 6.94 6.95 3.89
CA ASN A 111 8.13 6.59 4.66
C ASN A 111 8.60 7.80 5.48
N SER A 112 9.74 7.65 6.16
CA SER A 112 10.24 8.71 7.02
C SER A 112 10.59 9.99 6.29
N ASP A 113 10.81 9.89 4.98
CA ASP A 113 11.09 11.06 4.14
C ASP A 113 9.83 11.60 3.47
N ASP A 114 8.66 11.16 3.94
CA ASP A 114 7.39 11.63 3.43
C ASP A 114 7.10 11.19 1.99
N ASN A 115 7.80 10.18 1.50
CA ASN A 115 7.55 9.65 0.17
C ASN A 115 6.51 8.54 0.24
N PRO A 116 5.48 8.59 -0.60
CA PRO A 116 4.43 7.60 -0.56
C PRO A 116 4.84 6.31 -1.26
N GLY A 117 4.17 5.24 -0.90
CA GLY A 117 4.38 3.96 -1.53
C GLY A 117 3.27 3.01 -1.18
N LEU A 118 3.40 1.78 -1.64
CA LEU A 118 2.34 0.79 -1.51
C LEU A 118 2.95 -0.56 -1.16
N VAL A 119 2.31 -1.27 -0.25
CA VAL A 119 2.67 -2.64 0.06
C VAL A 119 1.51 -3.53 -0.34
N ILE A 120 1.80 -4.56 -1.14
CA ILE A 120 0.82 -5.56 -1.53
C ILE A 120 1.42 -6.89 -1.11
N TYR A 121 0.94 -7.41 0.01
CA TYR A 121 1.60 -8.53 0.67
C TYR A 121 0.68 -9.71 0.92
N SER A 122 1.20 -10.88 0.58
CA SER A 122 0.67 -12.16 1.02
C SER A 122 1.86 -13.12 1.06
N SER A 123 1.81 -14.11 1.91
CA SER A 123 2.85 -15.13 1.89
C SER A 123 2.62 -16.13 0.75
N ASN A 124 1.50 -16.01 0.05
CA ASN A 124 1.15 -16.86 -1.08
C ASN A 124 1.00 -15.99 -2.31
N SER A 125 1.91 -16.13 -3.27
CA SER A 125 1.91 -15.28 -4.46
C SER A 125 0.61 -15.34 -5.25
N ARG A 126 -0.10 -16.45 -5.15
CA ARG A 126 -1.36 -16.61 -5.86
C ARG A 126 -2.44 -15.64 -5.38
N GLU A 127 -2.32 -15.20 -4.13
CA GLU A 127 -3.28 -14.25 -3.58
C GLU A 127 -3.10 -12.85 -4.18
N LEU A 128 -1.94 -12.57 -4.78
CA LEU A 128 -1.71 -11.27 -5.40
C LEU A 128 -2.27 -11.17 -6.81
N ILE A 129 -2.40 -12.29 -7.49
CA ILE A 129 -2.77 -12.28 -8.89
C ILE A 129 -4.10 -11.55 -9.18
N PRO A 130 -5.19 -11.84 -8.48
CA PRO A 130 -6.45 -11.17 -8.78
C PRO A 130 -6.48 -9.71 -8.35
N ILE A 131 -5.53 -9.29 -7.50
CA ILE A 131 -5.56 -7.95 -6.95
C ILE A 131 -5.20 -6.90 -7.98
N ALA A 132 -4.31 -7.24 -8.92
CA ALA A 132 -3.85 -6.27 -9.91
C ALA A 132 -5.02 -5.62 -10.66
N ARG A 133 -5.97 -6.42 -11.10
CA ARG A 133 -7.11 -5.92 -11.85
C ARG A 133 -8.07 -5.14 -10.97
N LYS A 134 -8.19 -5.54 -9.72
CA LYS A 134 -9.17 -4.95 -8.82
C LYS A 134 -8.73 -3.65 -8.17
N LEU A 135 -7.42 -3.51 -7.99
CA LEU A 135 -6.88 -2.40 -7.21
C LEU A 135 -7.35 -1.02 -7.65
N PRO A 136 -7.41 -0.70 -8.95
CA PRO A 136 -7.85 0.63 -9.35
C PRO A 136 -9.26 0.99 -8.89
N HIS A 137 -10.09 0.01 -8.63
CA HIS A 137 -11.46 0.26 -8.18
C HIS A 137 -11.55 0.61 -6.70
N TYR A 138 -10.45 0.47 -5.98
CA TYR A 138 -10.43 0.74 -4.54
C TYR A 138 -9.53 1.93 -4.21
N GLY A 139 -9.36 2.83 -5.17
CA GLY A 139 -8.39 3.92 -5.01
C GLY A 139 -8.66 4.88 -3.87
N LYS A 140 -9.90 5.00 -3.43
CA LYS A 140 -10.21 5.96 -2.37
C LYS A 140 -9.83 5.48 -0.98
N TYR A 141 -9.40 4.24 -0.86
CA TYR A 141 -9.03 3.68 0.44
C TYR A 141 -7.53 3.75 0.66
N GLY A 142 -7.13 3.68 1.94
CA GLY A 142 -5.73 3.66 2.30
C GLY A 142 -5.24 2.26 2.59
N TYR A 143 -6.13 1.33 2.92
CA TYR A 143 -5.75 -0.05 3.11
C TYR A 143 -6.90 -0.99 2.76
N LEU A 144 -6.53 -2.21 2.39
CA LEU A 144 -7.48 -3.23 1.98
C LEU A 144 -6.96 -4.60 2.41
N VAL A 145 -7.87 -5.53 2.64
CA VAL A 145 -7.49 -6.93 2.77
C VAL A 145 -8.44 -7.73 1.88
N PHE A 146 -7.86 -8.65 1.14
CA PHE A 146 -8.61 -9.56 0.28
C PHE A 146 -8.40 -10.98 0.74
N ASN A 147 -9.44 -11.79 0.63
CA ASN A 147 -9.36 -13.24 0.89
C ASN A 147 -9.72 -13.94 -0.41
N HIS A 148 -8.74 -14.62 -0.99
CA HIS A 148 -8.91 -15.30 -2.28
C HIS A 148 -9.52 -14.37 -3.33
N GLY A 149 -9.06 -13.14 -3.37
CA GLY A 149 -9.50 -12.17 -4.35
C GLY A 149 -10.76 -11.41 -3.97
N GLN A 150 -11.34 -11.70 -2.82
CA GLN A 150 -12.55 -11.04 -2.37
C GLN A 150 -12.22 -10.03 -1.29
N ASN A 151 -12.65 -8.78 -1.47
CA ASN A 151 -12.35 -7.75 -0.48
C ASN A 151 -13.17 -7.97 0.78
N ILE A 152 -12.49 -8.07 1.92
CA ILE A 152 -13.14 -8.28 3.20
C ILE A 152 -12.91 -7.13 4.17
N ILE A 153 -11.85 -6.34 3.99
CA ILE A 153 -11.57 -5.19 4.84
C ILE A 153 -11.16 -4.04 3.94
N LYS A 154 -11.68 -2.85 4.23
CA LYS A 154 -11.29 -1.63 3.52
C LYS A 154 -11.46 -0.45 4.46
N GLY A 155 -10.59 0.53 4.33
CA GLY A 155 -10.67 1.70 5.18
C GLY A 155 -9.65 2.75 4.81
N ASN A 156 -9.67 3.82 5.55
CA ASN A 156 -8.75 4.93 5.38
C ASN A 156 -7.99 5.15 6.66
N HIS A 157 -6.72 5.52 6.52
CA HIS A 157 -5.91 5.84 7.70
C HIS A 157 -6.52 7.01 8.46
N GLU A 158 -7.14 7.89 7.74
CA GLU A 158 -7.77 9.04 8.34
C GLU A 158 -8.86 8.64 9.34
N SER A 159 -9.63 7.62 9.01
CA SER A 159 -10.70 7.21 9.89
C SER A 159 -10.17 6.50 11.13
N ILE A 160 -8.96 6.00 11.09
CA ILE A 160 -8.35 5.42 12.27
C ILE A 160 -8.03 6.49 13.27
N GLU A 161 -7.65 7.66 12.82
CA GLU A 161 -7.29 8.74 13.72
C GLU A 161 -8.49 9.40 14.33
N SER A 162 -9.60 9.38 13.65
CA SER A 162 -10.80 10.00 14.19
C SER A 162 -11.11 9.60 15.61
N PRO A 163 -11.06 8.32 15.91
CA PRO A 163 -11.36 7.88 17.28
C PRO A 163 -10.44 8.48 18.29
N LEU A 164 -9.23 8.77 17.94
CA LEU A 164 -8.32 9.33 18.91
C LEU A 164 -8.71 10.72 19.32
N VAL A 165 -9.32 11.42 18.43
CA VAL A 165 -9.64 12.80 18.66
C VAL A 165 -10.66 12.93 19.77
N TRP A 166 -11.62 12.05 19.83
CA TRP A 166 -12.67 12.22 20.78
C TRP A 166 -12.52 11.37 21.98
N GLN A 167 -11.43 10.86 22.17
CA GLN A 167 -11.22 10.25 23.44
C GLN A 167 -10.95 11.20 24.51
N LYS A 168 -11.16 12.42 24.31
CA LYS A 168 -10.98 13.35 25.38
C LYS A 168 -12.07 13.27 26.38
#